data_ff5431e594416edf032386fdc6dc01f1
#
_entry.id   ff5431e594416edf032386fdc6dc01f1
#
_cell.length_a   1.000
_cell.length_b   1.000
_cell.length_c   1.000
_cell.angle_alpha   90.00
_cell.angle_beta   90.00
_cell.angle_gamma   90.00
#
_symmetry.space_group_name_H-M   'P 1'
#
loop_
_entity.id
_entity.type
_entity.pdbx_description
1 polymer ?
#
loop_
_entity_poly.entity_id
_entity_poly.type
_entity_poly.pdbx_seq_one_letter_code
_entity_poly.pdbx_strand_id
1 'polypeptide(L)'
;IIDPLDGTTNFIHGIPHYCISVACKFKGRVQHAVIYDPIKREEFTASRGDGAQLNGKRIRVTDKKSMDGALIGTGIPFNGFAFENVDAFLACLKEVAGKTAGIRRAGSAALDLAYVAAGRFDGFWEMNLKEWDIAAGTLLVTEAGGRVSDFKGGNDFLKSGHVICGTPKVFKPLLQIVEKHMGYLQK
;
A
#
# COMPACT_ATOMS: atom_id res chain seq x y z
N ILE A 1 6.73 -13.82 -7.93
CA ILE A 1 5.66 -12.89 -8.25
C ILE A 1 6.32 -11.61 -8.74
N ILE A 2 6.05 -11.21 -9.98
CA ILE A 2 6.75 -10.07 -10.60
C ILE A 2 5.73 -9.15 -11.26
N ASP A 3 5.79 -7.86 -10.95
CA ASP A 3 5.25 -6.79 -11.79
C ASP A 3 6.44 -6.07 -12.44
N PRO A 4 6.61 -6.23 -13.77
CA PRO A 4 7.73 -5.60 -14.46
C PRO A 4 7.58 -4.09 -14.62
N LEU A 5 6.37 -3.54 -14.47
CA LEU A 5 6.07 -2.11 -14.63
C LEU A 5 4.79 -1.72 -13.87
N ASP A 6 4.87 -1.58 -12.55
CA ASP A 6 3.80 -0.97 -11.76
C ASP A 6 3.78 0.55 -11.99
N GLY A 7 2.58 1.10 -12.23
CA GLY A 7 2.41 2.48 -12.67
C GLY A 7 2.41 2.62 -14.20
N THR A 8 1.93 1.60 -14.93
CA THR A 8 1.89 1.58 -16.41
C THR A 8 1.25 2.82 -17.02
N THR A 9 0.15 3.32 -16.44
CA THR A 9 -0.49 4.56 -16.91
C THR A 9 0.45 5.76 -16.80
N ASN A 10 1.17 5.88 -15.68
CA ASN A 10 2.17 6.93 -15.49
C ASN A 10 3.28 6.83 -16.55
N PHE A 11 3.78 5.62 -16.77
CA PHE A 11 4.82 5.38 -17.78
C PHE A 11 4.39 5.80 -19.18
N ILE A 12 3.18 5.39 -19.62
CA ILE A 12 2.63 5.73 -20.94
C ILE A 12 2.49 7.26 -21.11
N HIS A 13 2.13 7.97 -20.04
CA HIS A 13 1.95 9.42 -20.08
C HIS A 13 3.22 10.23 -19.74
N GLY A 14 4.37 9.57 -19.60
CA GLY A 14 5.65 10.24 -19.28
C GLY A 14 5.72 10.81 -17.87
N ILE A 15 4.86 10.34 -16.95
CA ILE A 15 4.91 10.73 -15.54
C ILE A 15 5.99 9.89 -14.84
N PRO A 16 7.03 10.50 -14.24
CA PRO A 16 8.20 9.79 -13.71
C PRO A 16 7.90 9.16 -12.32
N HIS A 17 6.89 8.26 -12.24
CA HIS A 17 6.49 7.57 -11.02
C HIS A 17 5.97 6.18 -11.37
N TYR A 18 6.86 5.21 -11.42
CA TYR A 18 6.64 3.80 -11.72
C TYR A 18 7.81 2.96 -11.17
N CYS A 19 7.63 1.66 -11.05
CA CYS A 19 8.65 0.78 -10.50
C CYS A 19 8.58 -0.64 -11.07
N ILE A 20 9.59 -1.45 -10.73
CA ILE A 20 9.60 -2.89 -10.85
C ILE A 20 9.33 -3.45 -9.45
N SER A 21 8.40 -4.40 -9.33
CA SER A 21 8.06 -5.07 -8.07
C SER A 21 8.30 -6.57 -8.18
N VAL A 22 9.10 -7.12 -7.27
CA VAL A 22 9.46 -8.55 -7.25
C VAL A 22 9.28 -9.10 -5.84
N ALA A 23 8.54 -10.21 -5.71
CA ALA A 23 8.40 -10.94 -4.46
C ALA A 23 8.72 -12.43 -4.64
N CYS A 24 9.47 -12.99 -3.71
CA CYS A 24 9.69 -14.43 -3.61
C CYS A 24 8.73 -15.04 -2.59
N LYS A 25 7.84 -15.93 -3.05
CA LYS A 25 6.86 -16.63 -2.20
C LYS A 25 7.27 -18.09 -2.03
N PHE A 26 7.38 -18.55 -0.79
CA PHE A 26 7.69 -19.93 -0.45
C PHE A 26 6.71 -20.46 0.58
N LYS A 27 6.13 -21.63 0.32
CA LYS A 27 5.10 -22.29 1.16
C LYS A 27 3.95 -21.32 1.56
N GLY A 28 3.46 -20.57 0.56
CA GLY A 28 2.34 -19.64 0.74
C GLY A 28 2.68 -18.29 1.41
N ARG A 29 3.93 -18.05 1.80
CA ARG A 29 4.35 -16.81 2.46
C ARG A 29 5.42 -16.08 1.65
N VAL A 30 5.28 -14.77 1.51
CA VAL A 30 6.31 -13.91 0.93
C VAL A 30 7.53 -13.90 1.85
N GLN A 31 8.70 -14.26 1.34
CA GLN A 31 9.96 -14.36 2.07
C GLN A 31 10.91 -13.20 1.76
N HIS A 32 10.97 -12.78 0.49
CA HIS A 32 11.82 -11.69 0.05
C HIS A 32 11.05 -10.76 -0.86
N ALA A 33 11.41 -9.49 -0.84
CA ALA A 33 10.80 -8.44 -1.62
C ALA A 33 11.83 -7.44 -2.13
N VAL A 34 11.64 -7.00 -3.38
CA VAL A 34 12.37 -5.87 -3.98
C VAL A 34 11.35 -4.99 -4.71
N ILE A 35 11.41 -3.68 -4.47
CA ILE A 35 10.73 -2.67 -5.28
C ILE A 35 11.81 -1.68 -5.72
N TYR A 36 11.94 -1.47 -7.04
CA TYR A 36 12.95 -0.58 -7.60
C TYR A 36 12.30 0.55 -8.40
N ASP A 37 12.48 1.79 -7.95
CA ASP A 37 12.14 3.02 -8.67
C ASP A 37 13.34 3.44 -9.54
N PRO A 38 13.29 3.27 -10.87
CA PRO A 38 14.42 3.58 -11.74
C PRO A 38 14.65 5.10 -11.90
N ILE A 39 13.62 5.90 -11.67
CA ILE A 39 13.70 7.35 -11.81
C ILE A 39 14.46 7.98 -10.63
N LYS A 40 14.10 7.57 -9.41
CA LYS A 40 14.76 8.06 -8.19
C LYS A 40 15.99 7.24 -7.82
N ARG A 41 16.22 6.10 -8.52
CA ARG A 41 17.27 5.12 -8.17
C ARG A 41 17.15 4.67 -6.73
N GLU A 42 15.93 4.36 -6.33
CA GLU A 42 15.59 3.88 -5.00
C GLU A 42 15.27 2.39 -5.04
N GLU A 43 16.03 1.60 -4.30
CA GLU A 43 15.83 0.17 -4.13
C GLU A 43 15.32 -0.10 -2.72
N PHE A 44 14.08 -0.56 -2.62
CA PHE A 44 13.47 -1.01 -1.38
C PHE A 44 13.56 -2.52 -1.31
N THR A 45 14.16 -3.04 -0.25
CA THR A 45 14.33 -4.49 -0.06
C THR A 45 13.85 -4.93 1.31
N ALA A 46 13.33 -6.16 1.40
CA ALA A 46 13.01 -6.80 2.67
C ALA A 46 13.23 -8.31 2.59
N SER A 47 13.67 -8.89 3.67
CA SER A 47 13.62 -10.33 3.94
C SER A 47 12.89 -10.56 5.24
N ARG A 48 12.07 -11.60 5.28
CA ARG A 48 11.24 -11.91 6.45
C ARG A 48 12.08 -12.18 7.68
N GLY A 49 11.89 -11.35 8.71
CA GLY A 49 12.63 -11.40 9.97
C GLY A 49 13.89 -10.53 10.00
N ASP A 50 14.34 -9.99 8.85
CA ASP A 50 15.60 -9.22 8.77
C ASP A 50 15.36 -7.70 8.70
N GLY A 51 14.09 -7.29 8.54
CA GLY A 51 13.70 -5.89 8.40
C GLY A 51 13.69 -5.41 6.95
N ALA A 52 13.36 -4.12 6.77
CA ALA A 52 13.29 -3.46 5.47
C ALA A 52 14.40 -2.43 5.31
N GLN A 53 14.83 -2.20 4.06
CA GLN A 53 15.92 -1.29 3.71
C GLN A 53 15.56 -0.45 2.49
N LEU A 54 16.13 0.76 2.40
CA LEU A 54 16.17 1.62 1.22
C LEU A 54 17.63 1.89 0.89
N ASN A 55 18.07 1.46 -0.31
CA ASN A 55 19.46 1.59 -0.75
C ASN A 55 20.46 1.07 0.30
N GLY A 56 20.18 -0.11 0.87
CA GLY A 56 21.01 -0.76 1.90
C GLY A 56 20.92 -0.16 3.31
N LYS A 57 20.14 0.91 3.49
CA LYS A 57 19.94 1.52 4.81
C LYS A 57 18.61 1.10 5.40
N ARG A 58 18.62 0.67 6.67
CA ARG A 58 17.41 0.25 7.38
C ARG A 58 16.37 1.34 7.45
N ILE A 59 15.12 1.01 7.10
CA ILE A 59 13.97 1.91 7.18
C ILE A 59 12.94 1.43 8.20
N ARG A 60 12.08 2.34 8.62
CA ARG A 60 10.94 2.10 9.52
C ARG A 60 9.76 2.97 9.11
N VAL A 61 8.56 2.46 9.37
CA VAL A 61 7.36 3.28 9.32
C VAL A 61 7.48 4.45 10.31
N THR A 62 6.70 5.50 10.13
CA THR A 62 6.68 6.65 11.05
C THR A 62 6.20 6.24 12.45
N ASP A 63 6.47 7.07 13.44
CA ASP A 63 5.94 6.93 14.80
C ASP A 63 4.68 7.79 15.02
N LYS A 64 4.00 8.19 13.93
CA LYS A 64 2.77 9.00 13.93
C LYS A 64 1.77 8.47 14.94
N LYS A 65 1.23 9.35 15.79
CA LYS A 65 0.41 8.94 16.95
C LYS A 65 -1.08 8.93 16.68
N SER A 66 -1.54 9.61 15.61
CA SER A 66 -2.96 9.72 15.23
C SER A 66 -3.10 9.94 13.72
N MET A 67 -4.33 9.93 13.22
CA MET A 67 -4.61 10.34 11.85
C MET A 67 -4.45 11.85 11.62
N ASP A 68 -4.57 12.65 12.67
CA ASP A 68 -4.34 14.09 12.55
C ASP A 68 -2.93 14.39 12.06
N GLY A 69 -2.85 15.16 10.98
CA GLY A 69 -1.60 15.45 10.29
C GLY A 69 -0.94 14.25 9.57
N ALA A 70 -1.61 13.10 9.44
CA ALA A 70 -1.12 11.95 8.69
C ALA A 70 -1.20 12.20 7.17
N LEU A 71 -0.26 11.63 6.41
CA LEU A 71 -0.29 11.59 4.96
C LEU A 71 -0.63 10.18 4.50
N ILE A 72 -1.72 10.04 3.73
CA ILE A 72 -2.26 8.74 3.35
C ILE A 72 -2.20 8.56 1.83
N GLY A 73 -1.72 7.41 1.37
CA GLY A 73 -1.78 6.99 -0.03
C GLY A 73 -3.08 6.25 -0.36
N THR A 74 -3.52 6.30 -1.61
CA THR A 74 -4.65 5.50 -2.11
C THR A 74 -4.64 5.39 -3.64
N GLY A 75 -5.36 4.40 -4.17
CA GLY A 75 -5.78 4.37 -5.58
C GLY A 75 -7.22 4.79 -5.75
N ILE A 76 -7.56 5.30 -6.92
CA ILE A 76 -8.95 5.60 -7.29
C ILE A 76 -9.47 4.47 -8.17
N PRO A 77 -10.65 3.90 -7.89
CA PRO A 77 -11.22 2.85 -8.71
C PRO A 77 -11.57 3.37 -10.11
N PHE A 78 -11.16 2.61 -11.13
CA PHE A 78 -11.51 2.86 -12.52
C PHE A 78 -12.19 1.64 -13.11
N ASN A 79 -13.12 1.79 -14.01
CA ASN A 79 -13.73 0.74 -14.81
C ASN A 79 -14.18 -0.53 -14.05
N GLY A 80 -15.19 -1.23 -14.57
CA GLY A 80 -15.66 -2.52 -14.08
C GLY A 80 -16.03 -2.52 -12.59
N PHE A 81 -15.80 -3.62 -11.91
CA PHE A 81 -16.16 -3.86 -10.51
C PHE A 81 -15.65 -2.77 -9.54
N ALA A 82 -14.46 -2.26 -9.77
CA ALA A 82 -13.93 -1.18 -8.92
C ALA A 82 -14.75 0.10 -9.05
N PHE A 83 -15.19 0.43 -10.26
CA PHE A 83 -16.03 1.61 -10.52
C PHE A 83 -17.46 1.43 -10.01
N GLU A 84 -18.01 0.22 -10.01
CA GLU A 84 -19.34 -0.08 -9.40
C GLU A 84 -19.38 0.25 -7.91
N ASN A 85 -18.23 0.29 -7.25
CA ASN A 85 -18.09 0.61 -5.83
C ASN A 85 -17.54 2.01 -5.56
N VAL A 86 -17.55 2.89 -6.57
CA VAL A 86 -16.96 4.25 -6.47
C VAL A 86 -17.60 5.11 -5.39
N ASP A 87 -18.90 5.00 -5.18
CA ASP A 87 -19.61 5.78 -4.15
C ASP A 87 -19.14 5.43 -2.74
N ALA A 88 -18.92 4.13 -2.46
CA ALA A 88 -18.39 3.67 -1.19
C ALA A 88 -16.93 4.16 -1.01
N PHE A 89 -16.14 4.12 -2.08
CA PHE A 89 -14.78 4.67 -2.08
C PHE A 89 -14.78 6.18 -1.81
N LEU A 90 -15.66 6.96 -2.47
CA LEU A 90 -15.75 8.41 -2.28
C LEU A 90 -16.20 8.77 -0.87
N ALA A 91 -17.14 8.01 -0.28
CA ALA A 91 -17.55 8.18 1.10
C ALA A 91 -16.38 7.93 2.08
N CYS A 92 -15.60 6.86 1.85
CA CYS A 92 -14.38 6.57 2.60
C CYS A 92 -13.34 7.68 2.43
N LEU A 93 -13.06 8.09 1.19
CA LEU A 93 -12.12 9.15 0.86
C LEU A 93 -12.47 10.45 1.58
N LYS A 94 -13.75 10.84 1.56
CA LYS A 94 -14.24 12.04 2.25
C LYS A 94 -13.98 11.99 3.76
N GLU A 95 -14.24 10.83 4.39
CA GLU A 95 -14.03 10.69 5.83
C GLU A 95 -12.55 10.70 6.20
N VAL A 96 -11.69 10.03 5.41
CA VAL A 96 -10.23 10.04 5.61
C VAL A 96 -9.67 11.45 5.39
N ALA A 97 -10.06 12.14 4.31
CA ALA A 97 -9.58 13.49 4.02
C ALA A 97 -9.88 14.49 5.15
N GLY A 98 -11.05 14.35 5.78
CA GLY A 98 -11.43 15.22 6.89
C GLY A 98 -10.65 15.01 8.20
N LYS A 99 -9.81 13.97 8.27
CA LYS A 99 -9.07 13.58 9.48
C LYS A 99 -7.55 13.55 9.31
N THR A 100 -7.05 13.93 8.13
CA THR A 100 -5.62 13.80 7.76
C THR A 100 -5.07 15.09 7.19
N ALA A 101 -3.74 15.21 7.10
CA ALA A 101 -3.08 16.34 6.43
C ALA A 101 -3.24 16.31 4.91
N GLY A 102 -3.56 15.15 4.35
CA GLY A 102 -3.77 15.03 2.92
C GLY A 102 -3.72 13.60 2.41
N ILE A 103 -4.16 13.46 1.16
CA ILE A 103 -4.20 12.18 0.46
C ILE A 103 -3.32 12.30 -0.80
N ARG A 104 -2.67 11.20 -1.16
CA ARG A 104 -1.90 11.06 -2.39
C ARG A 104 -2.47 9.92 -3.22
N ARG A 105 -2.65 10.19 -4.51
CA ARG A 105 -2.97 9.21 -5.53
C ARG A 105 -1.84 9.24 -6.56
N ALA A 106 -0.76 8.55 -6.26
CA ALA A 106 0.46 8.64 -7.05
C ALA A 106 0.44 7.72 -8.29
N GLY A 107 -0.32 6.61 -8.26
CA GLY A 107 -0.58 5.74 -9.42
C GLY A 107 0.40 4.58 -9.56
N SER A 108 1.05 4.17 -8.47
CA SER A 108 1.87 2.97 -8.35
C SER A 108 1.65 2.41 -6.94
N ALA A 109 0.87 1.34 -6.82
CA ALA A 109 0.54 0.74 -5.53
C ALA A 109 1.77 0.17 -4.82
N ALA A 110 2.71 -0.41 -5.57
CA ALA A 110 3.95 -0.91 -5.01
C ALA A 110 4.80 0.21 -4.41
N LEU A 111 4.93 1.37 -5.08
CA LEU A 111 5.63 2.53 -4.54
C LEU A 111 4.91 3.15 -3.35
N ASP A 112 3.57 3.21 -3.36
CA ASP A 112 2.79 3.71 -2.23
C ASP A 112 3.05 2.87 -0.96
N LEU A 113 3.08 1.53 -1.09
CA LEU A 113 3.45 0.61 -0.02
C LEU A 113 4.91 0.79 0.43
N ALA A 114 5.84 0.92 -0.51
CA ALA A 114 7.24 1.20 -0.21
C ALA A 114 7.41 2.53 0.54
N TYR A 115 6.62 3.55 0.21
CA TYR A 115 6.62 4.84 0.88
C TYR A 115 6.05 4.77 2.30
N VAL A 116 5.06 3.90 2.55
CA VAL A 116 4.63 3.61 3.93
C VAL A 116 5.78 2.97 4.71
N ALA A 117 6.46 1.96 4.13
CA ALA A 117 7.59 1.30 4.77
C ALA A 117 8.75 2.25 5.09
N ALA A 118 8.99 3.25 4.22
CA ALA A 118 10.04 4.26 4.39
C ALA A 118 9.61 5.46 5.25
N GLY A 119 8.38 5.48 5.78
CA GLY A 119 7.88 6.58 6.60
C GLY A 119 7.59 7.87 5.84
N ARG A 120 7.39 7.79 4.51
CA ARG A 120 6.95 8.92 3.67
C ARG A 120 5.44 9.08 3.69
N PHE A 121 4.71 7.97 3.78
CA PHE A 121 3.27 7.91 4.06
C PHE A 121 3.04 7.27 5.42
N ASP A 122 1.97 7.65 6.09
CA ASP A 122 1.58 7.11 7.38
C ASP A 122 0.61 5.93 7.24
N GLY A 123 -0.04 5.82 6.09
CA GLY A 123 -0.95 4.73 5.74
C GLY A 123 -1.29 4.70 4.26
N PHE A 124 -1.93 3.61 3.85
CA PHE A 124 -2.38 3.39 2.47
C PHE A 124 -3.57 2.44 2.48
N TRP A 125 -4.52 2.65 1.57
CA TRP A 125 -5.57 1.67 1.26
C TRP A 125 -5.90 1.68 -0.23
N GLU A 126 -6.18 0.51 -0.78
CA GLU A 126 -6.66 0.37 -2.15
C GLU A 126 -7.42 -0.93 -2.32
N MET A 127 -8.39 -0.95 -3.27
CA MET A 127 -9.17 -2.13 -3.60
C MET A 127 -8.84 -2.69 -4.98
N ASN A 128 -9.13 -3.98 -5.17
CA ASN A 128 -9.08 -4.66 -6.47
C ASN A 128 -7.69 -4.68 -7.12
N LEU A 129 -6.65 -4.67 -6.31
CA LEU A 129 -5.27 -4.85 -6.75
C LEU A 129 -4.99 -6.33 -7.07
N LYS A 130 -3.94 -6.56 -7.82
CA LYS A 130 -3.43 -7.92 -8.09
C LYS A 130 -2.33 -8.29 -7.10
N GLU A 131 -2.08 -9.59 -6.98
CA GLU A 131 -1.04 -10.08 -6.07
C GLU A 131 0.33 -9.46 -6.39
N TRP A 132 0.64 -9.24 -7.67
CA TRP A 132 1.92 -8.65 -8.08
C TRP A 132 2.08 -7.17 -7.70
N ASP A 133 0.98 -6.42 -7.57
CA ASP A 133 1.01 -5.02 -7.13
C ASP A 133 1.40 -4.89 -5.65
N ILE A 134 1.03 -5.89 -4.82
CA ILE A 134 1.06 -5.75 -3.36
C ILE A 134 1.97 -6.72 -2.62
N ALA A 135 2.36 -7.85 -3.23
CA ALA A 135 3.10 -8.89 -2.53
C ALA A 135 4.43 -8.38 -1.95
N ALA A 136 5.23 -7.66 -2.74
CA ALA A 136 6.50 -7.11 -2.28
C ALA A 136 6.28 -6.00 -1.24
N GLY A 137 5.38 -5.06 -1.53
CA GLY A 137 5.11 -3.91 -0.67
C GLY A 137 4.59 -4.29 0.71
N THR A 138 3.73 -5.32 0.81
CA THR A 138 3.19 -5.78 2.09
C THR A 138 4.26 -6.38 3.00
N LEU A 139 5.27 -7.07 2.44
CA LEU A 139 6.42 -7.53 3.21
C LEU A 139 7.26 -6.34 3.68
N LEU A 140 7.56 -5.37 2.80
CA LEU A 140 8.30 -4.15 3.16
C LEU A 140 7.66 -3.43 4.34
N VAL A 141 6.35 -3.19 4.29
CA VAL A 141 5.61 -2.53 5.38
C VAL A 141 5.72 -3.32 6.68
N THR A 142 5.51 -4.64 6.63
CA THR A 142 5.57 -5.52 7.80
C THR A 142 6.97 -5.50 8.43
N GLU A 143 8.01 -5.63 7.63
CA GLU A 143 9.41 -5.66 8.07
C GLU A 143 9.90 -4.27 8.54
N ALA A 144 9.27 -3.19 8.08
CA ALA A 144 9.49 -1.84 8.59
C ALA A 144 8.74 -1.55 9.91
N GLY A 145 7.96 -2.50 10.45
CA GLY A 145 7.21 -2.37 11.69
C GLY A 145 5.81 -1.78 11.53
N GLY A 146 5.30 -1.69 10.30
CA GLY A 146 3.92 -1.34 9.99
C GLY A 146 2.95 -2.51 10.17
N ARG A 147 1.67 -2.24 9.97
CA ARG A 147 0.60 -3.24 9.95
C ARG A 147 -0.03 -3.31 8.57
N VAL A 148 -0.43 -4.51 8.17
CA VAL A 148 -1.12 -4.79 6.90
C VAL A 148 -2.29 -5.70 7.18
N SER A 149 -3.42 -5.45 6.53
CA SER A 149 -4.58 -6.36 6.54
C SER A 149 -5.44 -6.19 5.27
N ASP A 150 -6.44 -7.04 5.14
CA ASP A 150 -7.59 -6.78 4.28
C ASP A 150 -8.57 -5.76 4.93
N PHE A 151 -9.69 -5.48 4.26
CA PHE A 151 -10.67 -4.47 4.70
C PHE A 151 -11.48 -4.85 5.94
N LYS A 152 -11.32 -6.08 6.46
CA LYS A 152 -11.92 -6.55 7.73
C LYS A 152 -10.89 -6.82 8.83
N GLY A 153 -9.62 -6.44 8.59
CA GLY A 153 -8.55 -6.69 9.54
C GLY A 153 -7.96 -8.11 9.49
N GLY A 154 -8.34 -8.90 8.48
CA GLY A 154 -7.83 -10.25 8.21
C GLY A 154 -6.53 -10.26 7.39
N ASN A 155 -6.16 -11.45 6.92
CA ASN A 155 -4.90 -11.68 6.19
C ASN A 155 -5.11 -12.08 4.72
N ASP A 156 -6.32 -11.88 4.17
CA ASP A 156 -6.68 -12.38 2.83
C ASP A 156 -6.38 -11.37 1.71
N PHE A 157 -5.64 -10.30 2.04
CA PHE A 157 -5.36 -9.17 1.15
C PHE A 157 -4.67 -9.57 -0.15
N LEU A 158 -3.76 -10.56 -0.15
CA LEU A 158 -3.12 -11.03 -1.39
C LEU A 158 -4.10 -11.71 -2.35
N LYS A 159 -5.14 -12.34 -1.83
CA LYS A 159 -6.15 -13.04 -2.62
C LYS A 159 -7.29 -12.10 -3.03
N SER A 160 -7.77 -11.30 -2.11
CA SER A 160 -8.88 -10.37 -2.36
C SER A 160 -8.47 -9.16 -3.20
N GLY A 161 -7.19 -8.75 -3.13
CA GLY A 161 -6.71 -7.51 -3.71
C GLY A 161 -7.18 -6.26 -2.96
N HIS A 162 -7.79 -6.43 -1.77
CA HIS A 162 -8.21 -5.35 -0.90
C HIS A 162 -7.20 -5.20 0.23
N VAL A 163 -6.43 -4.13 0.22
CA VAL A 163 -5.32 -3.95 1.14
C VAL A 163 -5.41 -2.63 1.88
N ILE A 164 -5.09 -2.68 3.15
CA ILE A 164 -4.86 -1.52 3.99
C ILE A 164 -3.57 -1.72 4.78
N CYS A 165 -2.78 -0.67 4.90
CA CYS A 165 -1.60 -0.70 5.76
C CYS A 165 -1.34 0.67 6.40
N GLY A 166 -0.45 0.69 7.38
CA GLY A 166 -0.04 1.93 8.02
C GLY A 166 0.83 1.73 9.24
N THR A 167 1.32 2.84 9.75
CA THR A 167 1.99 2.86 11.05
C THR A 167 1.01 2.43 12.15
N PRO A 168 1.47 1.80 13.25
CA PRO A 168 0.59 1.12 14.21
C PRO A 168 -0.57 1.96 14.77
N LYS A 169 -0.37 3.27 14.96
CA LYS A 169 -1.38 4.15 15.56
C LYS A 169 -2.36 4.75 14.52
N VAL A 170 -1.94 4.85 13.26
CA VAL A 170 -2.79 5.29 12.13
C VAL A 170 -3.59 4.12 11.57
N PHE A 171 -3.03 2.92 11.55
CA PHE A 171 -3.64 1.73 10.98
C PHE A 171 -5.03 1.45 11.53
N LYS A 172 -5.20 1.41 12.85
CA LYS A 172 -6.49 1.03 13.46
C LYS A 172 -7.63 2.01 13.11
N PRO A 173 -7.49 3.33 13.29
CA PRO A 173 -8.54 4.27 12.90
C PRO A 173 -8.78 4.30 11.39
N LEU A 174 -7.75 4.12 10.56
CA LEU A 174 -7.91 4.01 9.11
C LEU A 174 -8.70 2.75 8.73
N LEU A 175 -8.38 1.58 9.34
CA LEU A 175 -9.12 0.34 9.13
C LEU A 175 -10.60 0.50 9.50
N GLN A 176 -10.92 1.14 10.61
CA GLN A 176 -12.31 1.37 11.04
C GLN A 176 -13.10 2.18 10.00
N ILE A 177 -12.49 3.17 9.36
CA ILE A 177 -13.13 3.95 8.29
C ILE A 177 -13.30 3.09 7.04
N VAL A 178 -12.25 2.39 6.62
CA VAL A 178 -12.30 1.53 5.43
C VAL A 178 -13.32 0.40 5.60
N GLU A 179 -13.32 -0.29 6.74
CA GLU A 179 -14.28 -1.34 7.06
C GLU A 179 -15.73 -0.83 7.05
N LYS A 180 -15.98 0.33 7.65
CA LYS A 180 -17.31 0.97 7.70
C LYS A 180 -17.89 1.19 6.30
N HIS A 181 -17.09 1.67 5.36
CA HIS A 181 -17.56 2.04 4.03
C HIS A 181 -17.43 0.92 3.00
N MET A 182 -16.38 0.08 3.12
CA MET A 182 -15.99 -0.88 2.09
C MET A 182 -15.77 -2.31 2.62
N GLY A 183 -16.00 -2.57 3.92
CA GLY A 183 -15.81 -3.90 4.50
C GLY A 183 -16.68 -4.99 3.86
N TYR A 184 -17.84 -4.64 3.29
CA TYR A 184 -18.72 -5.57 2.58
C TYR A 184 -18.08 -6.16 1.31
N LEU A 185 -17.05 -5.54 0.75
CA LEU A 185 -16.31 -6.03 -0.42
C LEU A 185 -15.43 -7.23 -0.07
N GLN A 186 -15.05 -7.37 1.20
CA GLN A 186 -14.26 -8.49 1.69
C GLN A 186 -15.19 -9.68 1.97
N LYS A 187 -15.21 -10.63 1.05
CA LYS A 187 -16.01 -11.87 1.14
C LYS A 187 -15.29 -12.94 1.95
#